data_53e4695056586a490a52b31eefca0262
#
_entry.id   53e4695056586a490a52b31eefca0262
#
_cell.length_a   1.000
_cell.length_b   1.000
_cell.length_c   1.000
_cell.angle_alpha   90.00
_cell.angle_beta   90.00
_cell.angle_gamma   90.00
#
_symmetry.space_group_name_H-M   'P 1'
#
loop_
_entity.id
_entity.type
_entity.pdbx_description
1 polymer ?
#
loop_
_entity_poly.entity_id
_entity_poly.type
_entity_poly.pdbx_seq_one_letter_code
_entity_poly.pdbx_strand_id
1 'polypeptide(L)'
;MYYLGIDLGGMSIKAGVCNEDGVILHKDSCVTVREEDGDRIIRDMASLCLKVIADTGITVDDIAYAGIASPGSADSERGVIIYAATLPFLNCPIAARLSELTGIKKIYIDDKYFIKGSFNGLCRK
;
A
#
# COMPACT_ATOMS: atom_id res chain seq x y z
N MET A 1 6.64 17.31 -2.02
CA MET A 1 6.44 16.13 -1.18
C MET A 1 5.51 15.15 -1.87
N TYR A 2 5.80 13.87 -1.73
CA TYR A 2 5.04 12.85 -2.43
C TYR A 2 4.43 11.85 -1.47
N TYR A 3 3.40 11.17 -1.92
CA TYR A 3 2.66 10.21 -1.12
C TYR A 3 2.42 8.95 -1.94
N LEU A 4 2.37 7.81 -1.29
CA LEU A 4 2.13 6.55 -1.96
C LEU A 4 0.81 5.96 -1.47
N GLY A 5 -0.06 5.60 -2.39
CA GLY A 5 -1.30 4.91 -2.07
C GLY A 5 -1.24 3.47 -2.55
N ILE A 6 -1.69 2.56 -1.72
CA ILE A 6 -1.70 1.13 -2.04
C ILE A 6 -3.10 0.61 -1.81
N ASP A 7 -3.66 -0.04 -2.81
CA ASP A 7 -4.96 -0.68 -2.70
C ASP A 7 -4.73 -2.18 -2.79
N LEU A 8 -4.87 -2.87 -1.66
CA LEU A 8 -4.68 -4.30 -1.57
C LEU A 8 -6.01 -5.00 -1.78
N GLY A 9 -6.19 -5.58 -2.94
CA GLY A 9 -7.41 -6.29 -3.28
C GLY A 9 -7.20 -7.79 -3.35
N GLY A 10 -8.29 -8.53 -3.39
CA GLY A 10 -8.23 -9.99 -3.49
C GLY A 10 -7.75 -10.50 -4.83
N MET A 11 -7.85 -9.69 -5.87
CA MET A 11 -7.45 -10.09 -7.21
C MET A 11 -6.27 -9.30 -7.74
N SER A 12 -6.12 -8.06 -7.34
CA SER A 12 -5.01 -7.23 -7.79
C SER A 12 -4.58 -6.28 -6.69
N ILE A 13 -3.32 -5.87 -6.77
CA ILE A 13 -2.74 -4.85 -5.92
C ILE A 13 -2.46 -3.65 -6.81
N LYS A 14 -2.84 -2.47 -6.36
CA LYS A 14 -2.60 -1.24 -7.10
C LYS A 14 -1.78 -0.31 -6.25
N ALA A 15 -0.88 0.43 -6.87
CA ALA A 15 -0.09 1.43 -6.16
C ALA A 15 0.07 2.66 -7.04
N GLY A 16 0.12 3.82 -6.41
CA GLY A 16 0.27 5.06 -7.12
C GLY A 16 0.98 6.12 -6.29
N VAL A 17 1.73 6.98 -6.96
CA VAL A 17 2.40 8.11 -6.34
C VAL A 17 1.66 9.37 -6.72
N CYS A 18 1.40 10.22 -5.74
CA CYS A 18 0.77 11.50 -5.99
C CYS A 18 1.54 12.63 -5.30
N ASN A 19 1.29 13.84 -5.77
CA ASN A 19 1.94 15.02 -5.20
C ASN A 19 1.02 15.75 -4.22
N GLU A 20 1.48 16.88 -3.73
CA GLU A 20 0.73 17.68 -2.75
C GLU A 20 -0.59 18.21 -3.28
N ASP A 21 -0.70 18.36 -4.58
CA ASP A 21 -1.91 18.90 -5.21
C ASP A 21 -2.96 17.82 -5.48
N GLY A 22 -2.66 16.59 -5.09
CA GLY A 22 -3.59 15.50 -5.31
C GLY A 22 -3.54 14.90 -6.71
N VAL A 23 -2.49 15.21 -7.46
CA VAL A 23 -2.34 14.68 -8.81
C VAL A 23 -1.59 13.36 -8.76
N ILE A 24 -2.16 12.33 -9.36
CA ILE A 24 -1.51 11.03 -9.45
C ILE A 24 -0.50 11.12 -10.59
N LEU A 25 0.77 10.97 -10.23
CA LEU A 25 1.86 11.10 -11.19
C LEU A 25 2.13 9.82 -11.95
N HIS A 26 1.96 8.70 -11.28
CA HIS A 26 2.17 7.38 -11.90
C HIS A 26 1.46 6.33 -11.06
N LYS A 27 0.93 5.32 -11.71
CA LYS A 27 0.30 4.19 -11.01
C LYS A 27 0.49 2.93 -11.81
N ASP A 28 0.45 1.80 -11.12
CA ASP A 28 0.60 0.50 -11.75
C ASP A 28 -0.11 -0.54 -10.89
N SER A 29 -0.18 -1.76 -11.37
CA SER A 29 -0.85 -2.84 -10.66
C SER A 29 -0.17 -4.17 -10.93
N CYS A 30 -0.46 -5.14 -10.07
CA CYS A 30 -0.04 -6.51 -10.28
C CYS A 30 -1.12 -7.44 -9.75
N VAL A 31 -1.04 -8.71 -10.14
CA VAL A 31 -2.00 -9.71 -9.69
C VAL A 31 -1.70 -10.07 -8.24
N THR A 32 -2.74 -10.29 -7.45
CA THR A 32 -2.59 -10.78 -6.09
C THR A 32 -2.48 -12.30 -6.14
N VAL A 33 -1.30 -12.82 -5.81
CA VAL A 33 -1.07 -14.26 -5.79
C VAL A 33 -1.44 -14.77 -4.41
N ARG A 34 -2.72 -15.07 -4.22
CA ARG A 34 -3.25 -15.45 -2.91
C ARG A 34 -3.25 -16.94 -2.64
N GLU A 35 -2.80 -17.73 -3.60
CA GLU A 35 -2.71 -19.18 -3.46
C GLU A 35 -1.48 -19.57 -2.63
N GLU A 36 -0.56 -18.66 -2.46
CA GLU A 36 0.60 -18.87 -1.61
C GLU A 36 0.35 -18.19 -0.26
N ASP A 37 1.38 -18.01 0.53
CA ASP A 37 1.20 -17.38 1.83
C ASP A 37 1.18 -15.85 1.71
N GLY A 38 0.88 -15.20 2.82
CA GLY A 38 0.80 -13.73 2.82
C GLY A 38 2.14 -13.07 2.55
N ASP A 39 3.23 -13.74 2.80
CA ASP A 39 4.56 -13.19 2.57
C ASP A 39 4.78 -12.91 1.08
N ARG A 40 4.26 -13.75 0.21
CA ARG A 40 4.37 -13.55 -1.22
C ARG A 40 3.65 -12.25 -1.63
N ILE A 41 2.48 -12.02 -1.04
CA ILE A 41 1.71 -10.80 -1.33
C ILE A 41 2.48 -9.57 -0.88
N ILE A 42 3.07 -9.62 0.32
CA ILE A 42 3.81 -8.48 0.85
C ILE A 42 5.04 -8.19 -0.02
N ARG A 43 5.74 -9.22 -0.46
CA ARG A 43 6.90 -9.05 -1.33
C ARG A 43 6.50 -8.43 -2.68
N ASP A 44 5.37 -8.88 -3.23
CA ASP A 44 4.88 -8.33 -4.49
C ASP A 44 4.43 -6.87 -4.31
N MET A 45 3.82 -6.56 -3.17
CA MET A 45 3.47 -5.18 -2.85
C MET A 45 4.71 -4.30 -2.78
N ALA A 46 5.75 -4.78 -2.13
CA ALA A 46 6.98 -4.02 -1.99
C ALA A 46 7.62 -3.76 -3.35
N SER A 47 7.65 -4.78 -4.20
CA SER A 47 8.21 -4.64 -5.54
C SER A 47 7.41 -3.64 -6.37
N LEU A 48 6.10 -3.69 -6.27
CA LEU A 48 5.24 -2.77 -7.00
C LEU A 48 5.45 -1.33 -6.51
N CYS A 49 5.55 -1.13 -5.21
CA CYS A 49 5.78 0.19 -4.64
C CYS A 49 7.11 0.78 -5.13
N LEU A 50 8.16 -0.02 -5.09
CA LEU A 50 9.48 0.44 -5.51
C LEU A 50 9.49 0.77 -7.00
N LYS A 51 8.78 -0.03 -7.80
CA LYS A 51 8.69 0.21 -9.22
C LYS A 51 7.97 1.52 -9.53
N VAL A 52 6.84 1.76 -8.88
CA VAL A 52 6.06 2.96 -9.10
C VAL A 52 6.85 4.20 -8.68
N ILE A 53 7.56 4.12 -7.58
CA ILE A 53 8.39 5.23 -7.10
C ILE A 53 9.51 5.52 -8.12
N ALA A 54 10.19 4.48 -8.58
CA ALA A 54 11.27 4.63 -9.54
C ALA A 54 10.76 5.19 -10.87
N ASP A 55 9.62 4.70 -11.33
CA ASP A 55 9.03 5.15 -12.59
C ASP A 55 8.56 6.61 -12.51
N THR A 56 8.31 7.10 -11.31
CA THR A 56 7.95 8.51 -11.12
C THR A 56 9.20 9.40 -11.17
N GLY A 57 10.38 8.81 -11.06
CA GLY A 57 11.62 9.59 -11.09
C GLY A 57 12.03 10.14 -9.73
N ILE A 58 11.49 9.59 -8.66
CA ILE A 58 11.81 10.02 -7.30
C ILE A 58 12.39 8.84 -6.53
N THR A 59 12.75 9.07 -5.29
CA THR A 59 13.30 8.02 -4.43
C THR A 59 12.36 7.78 -3.24
N VAL A 60 12.63 6.71 -2.51
CA VAL A 60 11.85 6.38 -1.31
C VAL A 60 11.89 7.52 -0.30
N ASP A 61 13.01 8.23 -0.20
CA ASP A 61 13.14 9.32 0.75
C ASP A 61 12.23 10.50 0.42
N ASP A 62 11.74 10.57 -0.81
CA ASP A 62 10.84 11.63 -1.23
C ASP A 62 9.39 11.34 -0.82
N ILE A 63 9.11 10.13 -0.36
CA ILE A 63 7.76 9.74 0.05
C ILE A 63 7.54 10.16 1.50
N ALA A 64 6.56 11.03 1.71
CA ALA A 64 6.22 11.49 3.05
C ALA A 64 5.59 10.37 3.87
N TYR A 65 4.65 9.65 3.27
CA TYR A 65 4.05 8.48 3.89
C TYR A 65 3.34 7.64 2.83
N ALA A 66 3.04 6.40 3.20
CA ALA A 66 2.25 5.50 2.36
C ALA A 66 1.00 5.09 3.14
N GLY A 67 -0.09 4.93 2.44
CA GLY A 67 -1.34 4.43 3.02
C GLY A 67 -1.78 3.18 2.31
N ILE A 68 -2.23 2.19 3.07
CA ILE A 68 -2.71 0.93 2.54
C ILE A 68 -4.21 0.81 2.83
N ALA A 69 -4.99 0.58 1.78
CA ALA A 69 -6.38 0.19 1.95
C ALA A 69 -6.40 -1.33 1.87
N SER A 70 -6.89 -1.95 2.89
CA SER A 70 -6.89 -3.41 3.03
C SER A 70 -8.31 -3.92 3.22
N PRO A 71 -8.64 -5.08 2.68
CA PRO A 71 -9.92 -5.69 2.98
C PRO A 71 -9.86 -6.30 4.38
N GLY A 72 -11.01 -6.53 4.97
CA GLY A 72 -11.10 -7.19 6.27
C GLY A 72 -10.90 -6.25 7.43
N SER A 73 -10.44 -6.80 8.54
CA SER A 73 -10.26 -6.07 9.78
C SER A 73 -8.81 -5.68 9.96
N ALA A 74 -8.55 -4.46 10.34
CA ALA A 74 -7.20 -3.99 10.57
C ALA A 74 -7.11 -3.19 11.86
N ASP A 75 -5.94 -3.24 12.49
CA ASP A 75 -5.62 -2.40 13.63
C ASP A 75 -4.72 -1.29 13.07
N SER A 76 -5.30 -0.13 12.83
CA SER A 76 -4.59 0.97 12.19
C SER A 76 -3.47 1.52 13.06
N GLU A 77 -3.63 1.50 14.37
CA GLU A 77 -2.60 2.01 15.26
C GLU A 77 -1.35 1.14 15.23
N ARG A 78 -1.54 -0.16 15.16
CA ARG A 78 -0.43 -1.10 15.18
C ARG A 78 0.07 -1.48 13.79
N GLY A 79 -0.65 -1.10 12.73
CA GLY A 79 -0.27 -1.44 11.38
C GLY A 79 -0.44 -2.93 11.06
N VAL A 80 -1.45 -3.56 11.63
CA VAL A 80 -1.67 -5.00 11.54
C VAL A 80 -2.98 -5.31 10.83
N ILE A 81 -2.95 -6.26 9.89
CA ILE A 81 -4.17 -6.82 9.35
C ILE A 81 -4.55 -7.97 10.27
N ILE A 82 -5.66 -7.83 10.97
CA ILE A 82 -6.10 -8.84 11.91
C ILE A 82 -6.62 -10.06 11.16
N TYR A 83 -7.49 -9.84 10.19
CA TYR A 83 -8.08 -10.93 9.44
C TYR A 83 -8.61 -10.42 8.10
N ALA A 84 -8.44 -11.20 7.06
CA ALA A 84 -9.01 -10.90 5.75
C ALA A 84 -9.58 -12.20 5.17
N ALA A 85 -10.86 -12.18 4.82
CA ALA A 85 -11.54 -13.40 4.36
C ALA A 85 -10.99 -13.93 3.05
N THR A 86 -10.54 -13.04 2.17
CA THR A 86 -10.12 -13.43 0.84
C THR A 86 -8.60 -13.48 0.66
N LEU A 87 -7.86 -13.19 1.71
CA LEU A 87 -6.40 -13.13 1.66
C LEU A 87 -5.81 -13.91 2.83
N PRO A 88 -4.62 -14.49 2.66
CA PRO A 88 -3.99 -15.32 3.70
C PRO A 88 -3.32 -14.50 4.79
N PHE A 89 -4.06 -13.62 5.45
CA PHE A 89 -3.54 -12.79 6.51
C PHE A 89 -4.25 -13.06 7.83
N LEU A 90 -3.48 -13.21 8.88
CA LEU A 90 -3.98 -13.35 10.22
C LEU A 90 -2.96 -12.68 11.14
N ASN A 91 -3.38 -11.62 11.82
CA ASN A 91 -2.51 -10.84 12.70
C ASN A 91 -1.20 -10.47 12.03
N CYS A 92 -1.28 -10.03 10.79
CA CYS A 92 -0.11 -9.75 9.96
C CYS A 92 0.38 -8.32 10.16
N PRO A 93 1.62 -8.10 10.62
CA PRO A 93 2.15 -6.75 10.80
C PRO A 93 2.60 -6.18 9.45
N ILE A 94 1.65 -5.95 8.58
CA ILE A 94 1.93 -5.59 7.19
C ILE A 94 2.68 -4.27 7.04
N ALA A 95 2.35 -3.28 7.86
CA ALA A 95 3.02 -1.98 7.76
C ALA A 95 4.51 -2.10 8.08
N ALA A 96 4.85 -2.83 9.15
CA ALA A 96 6.23 -3.03 9.54
C ALA A 96 6.99 -3.84 8.49
N ARG A 97 6.36 -4.90 7.96
CA ARG A 97 6.98 -5.73 6.95
C ARG A 97 7.24 -4.96 5.67
N LEU A 98 6.26 -4.19 5.24
CA LEU A 98 6.40 -3.41 4.02
C LEU A 98 7.45 -2.32 4.20
N SER A 99 7.53 -1.72 5.37
CA SER A 99 8.55 -0.73 5.69
C SER A 99 9.94 -1.32 5.59
N GLU A 100 10.13 -2.54 6.10
CA GLU A 100 11.41 -3.22 6.01
C GLU A 100 11.83 -3.47 4.57
N LEU A 101 10.89 -3.85 3.74
CA LEU A 101 11.20 -4.21 2.36
C LEU A 101 11.38 -3.03 1.42
N THR A 102 10.73 -1.91 1.71
CA THR A 102 10.77 -0.74 0.83
C THR A 102 11.67 0.38 1.34
N GLY A 103 11.88 0.46 2.63
CA GLY A 103 12.59 1.58 3.22
C GLY A 103 11.69 2.78 3.50
N ILE A 104 10.40 2.69 3.21
CA ILE A 104 9.46 3.77 3.53
C ILE A 104 9.19 3.71 5.02
N LYS A 105 9.42 4.81 5.71
CA LYS A 105 9.36 4.82 7.18
C LYS A 105 7.97 4.94 7.76
N LYS A 106 7.11 5.69 7.11
CA LYS A 106 5.76 5.93 7.60
C LYS A 106 4.75 5.24 6.71
N ILE A 107 4.25 4.10 7.16
CA ILE A 107 3.24 3.34 6.43
C ILE A 107 2.06 3.13 7.36
N TYR A 108 0.88 3.49 6.89
CA TYR A 108 -0.35 3.39 7.66
C TYR A 108 -1.33 2.49 6.95
N ILE A 109 -2.09 1.72 7.73
CA ILE A 109 -3.23 1.01 7.19
C ILE A 109 -4.42 1.87 7.52
N ASP A 110 -5.22 2.19 6.51
CA ASP A 110 -6.45 2.88 6.78
C ASP A 110 -7.58 1.96 6.39
N ASP A 111 -8.74 2.17 6.92
CA ASP A 111 -9.84 1.39 6.49
C ASP A 111 -10.21 1.93 5.14
N LYS A 112 -11.05 1.20 4.46
CA LYS A 112 -11.45 1.52 3.15
C LYS A 112 -11.88 2.92 2.97
N TYR A 113 -12.11 3.64 4.00
CA TYR A 113 -12.57 4.95 3.88
C TYR A 113 -11.56 5.91 3.34
N PHE A 114 -10.35 5.75 3.75
CA PHE A 114 -9.28 6.61 3.39
C PHE A 114 -8.99 6.59 1.91
N ILE A 115 -8.88 5.47 1.33
CA ILE A 115 -8.54 5.37 -0.05
C ILE A 115 -9.71 5.29 -0.91
N LYS A 116 -10.84 5.03 -0.32
CA LYS A 116 -11.90 4.83 -1.10
C LYS A 116 -12.18 5.95 -1.92
N GLY A 117 -12.25 6.88 -1.68
CA GLY A 117 -12.46 7.88 -2.53
C GLY A 117 -11.50 7.80 -3.55
N SER A 118 -10.83 6.70 -3.40
CA SER A 118 -10.05 6.38 -4.39
C SER A 118 -8.69 6.66 -4.08
N PHE A 119 -7.90 6.14 -4.76
CA PHE A 119 -6.66 6.46 -4.85
C PHE A 119 -6.56 7.92 -4.80
N ASN A 120 -7.56 8.58 -5.27
CA ASN A 120 -7.55 9.99 -5.32
C ASN A 120 -7.77 10.57 -3.95
N GLY A 121 -8.51 9.94 -3.13
CA GLY A 121 -8.80 10.40 -1.80
C GLY A 121 -7.56 10.55 -0.96
N LEU A 122 -6.61 9.65 -1.11
CA LEU A 122 -5.38 9.70 -0.37
C LEU A 122 -4.59 10.93 -0.75
N CYS A 123 -4.54 11.23 -2.01
CA CYS A 123 -3.74 12.32 -2.51
C CYS A 123 -4.35 13.68 -2.29
N ARG A 124 -5.62 13.73 -2.07
CA ARG A 124 -6.27 14.99 -1.89
C ARG A 124 -6.20 15.54 -0.51
N LYS A 125 -5.67 14.71 0.37
CA LYS A 125 -5.53 15.21 1.71
C LYS A 125 -4.39 16.18 1.77
#